data_07cc046e356bf8a5630fb258bd860ddd
#
_entry.id   07cc046e356bf8a5630fb258bd860ddd
#
_cell.length_a   1.000
_cell.length_b   1.000
_cell.length_c   1.000
_cell.angle_alpha   90.00
_cell.angle_beta   90.00
_cell.angle_gamma   90.00
#
_symmetry.space_group_name_H-M   'P 1'
#
loop_
_entity.id
_entity.type
_entity.pdbx_description
1 polymer ?
#
loop_
_entity_poly.entity_id
_entity_poly.type
_entity_poly.pdbx_seq_one_letter_code
_entity_poly.pdbx_strand_id
1 'polypeptide(L)' 'MTPDEEHSIICHLDKLLEERSMSLVDLSHHVGISVANLSILKNNRARAVRFTTLTALCRVLDCTPGDIFTYKDEGKDS' A
#
# COMPACT_ATOMS: atom_id res chain seq x y z
N MET A 1 14.16 13.51 -13.14
CA MET A 1 13.35 12.47 -12.79
C MET A 1 12.69 11.87 -13.96
N THR A 2 12.60 10.63 -14.03
CA THR A 2 11.98 10.01 -15.17
C THR A 2 10.52 9.81 -14.89
N PRO A 3 9.70 9.96 -15.90
CA PRO A 3 8.25 9.82 -15.69
C PRO A 3 7.84 8.45 -15.19
N ASP A 4 8.61 7.41 -15.53
CA ASP A 4 8.21 6.10 -15.11
C ASP A 4 8.47 5.85 -13.64
N GLU A 5 9.11 6.77 -12.95
CA GLU A 5 9.26 6.64 -11.52
C GLU A 5 8.10 7.24 -10.77
N GLU A 6 7.22 7.91 -11.49
CA GLU A 6 6.07 8.52 -10.86
C GLU A 6 4.82 7.81 -11.28
N HIS A 7 3.87 7.74 -10.40
CA HIS A 7 2.60 7.17 -10.72
C HIS A 7 1.53 7.89 -9.91
N SER A 8 0.30 7.62 -10.24
CA SER A 8 -0.84 8.29 -9.61
C SER A 8 -1.63 7.35 -8.71
N ILE A 9 -1.00 6.32 -8.23
CA ILE A 9 -1.64 5.41 -7.29
C ILE A 9 -1.27 5.85 -5.88
N ILE A 10 -2.26 5.97 -5.02
CA ILE A 10 -2.06 6.36 -3.63
C ILE A 10 -2.27 5.15 -2.75
N CYS A 11 -1.32 4.91 -1.87
CA CYS A 11 -1.41 3.80 -0.93
C CYS A 11 -1.98 4.32 0.39
N HIS A 12 -3.01 3.66 0.89
CA HIS A 12 -3.68 4.06 2.13
C HIS A 12 -3.35 3.13 3.28
N LEU A 13 -2.19 2.48 3.22
CA LEU A 13 -1.80 1.52 4.23
C LEU A 13 -1.71 2.16 5.62
N ASP A 14 -1.21 3.40 5.68
CA ASP A 14 -1.14 4.14 6.94
C ASP A 14 -2.49 4.24 7.60
N LYS A 15 -3.49 4.65 6.84
CA LYS A 15 -4.83 4.85 7.36
C LYS A 15 -5.42 3.52 7.83
N LEU A 16 -5.21 2.46 7.06
CA LEU A 16 -5.74 1.16 7.44
C LEU A 16 -5.10 0.64 8.71
N LEU A 17 -3.80 0.84 8.85
CA LEU A 17 -3.12 0.42 10.07
C LEU A 17 -3.62 1.20 11.27
N GLU A 18 -3.82 2.49 11.09
CA GLU A 18 -4.32 3.32 12.17
C GLU A 18 -5.71 2.87 12.59
N GLU A 19 -6.58 2.63 11.62
CA GLU A 19 -7.94 2.21 11.91
C GLU A 19 -7.99 0.87 12.64
N ARG A 20 -6.99 0.03 12.44
CA ARG A 20 -6.98 -1.29 13.05
C ARG A 20 -6.04 -1.37 14.25
N SER A 21 -5.49 -0.23 14.66
CA SER A 21 -4.56 -0.15 15.80
C SER A 21 -3.42 -1.15 15.64
N MET A 22 -2.88 -1.22 14.43
CA MET A 22 -1.83 -2.18 14.10
C MET A 22 -0.59 -1.41 13.65
N SER A 23 0.58 -1.83 14.12
CA SER A 23 1.81 -1.21 13.69
C SER A 23 2.32 -1.87 12.42
N LEU A 24 3.26 -1.20 11.77
CA LEU A 24 3.88 -1.77 10.58
C LEU A 24 4.65 -3.05 10.91
N VAL A 25 5.24 -3.09 12.11
CA VAL A 25 5.94 -4.28 12.56
C VAL A 25 4.97 -5.44 12.74
N ASP A 26 3.81 -5.17 13.33
CA ASP A 26 2.79 -6.20 13.49
C ASP A 26 2.35 -6.72 12.12
N LEU A 27 2.10 -5.82 11.20
CA LEU A 27 1.68 -6.23 9.86
C LEU A 27 2.75 -7.09 9.20
N SER A 28 4.02 -6.70 9.37
CA SER A 28 5.14 -7.46 8.83
C SER A 28 5.10 -8.91 9.31
N HIS A 29 4.85 -9.11 10.59
CA HIS A 29 4.78 -10.45 11.15
C HIS A 29 3.61 -11.25 10.58
N HIS A 30 2.49 -10.61 10.36
CA HIS A 30 1.31 -11.32 9.88
C HIS A 30 1.37 -11.65 8.39
N VAL A 31 1.99 -10.80 7.60
CA VAL A 31 2.00 -11.03 6.15
C VAL A 31 3.29 -11.65 5.65
N GLY A 32 4.32 -11.71 6.49
CA GLY A 32 5.59 -12.31 6.07
C GLY A 32 6.38 -11.45 5.12
N ILE A 33 6.19 -10.13 5.17
CA ILE A 33 6.92 -9.19 4.33
C ILE A 33 7.69 -8.27 5.24
N SER A 34 8.93 -7.93 4.87
CA SER A 34 9.78 -7.13 5.73
C SER A 34 9.20 -5.75 5.97
N VAL A 35 9.53 -5.17 7.11
CA VAL A 35 9.12 -3.82 7.44
C VAL A 35 9.63 -2.85 6.38
N ALA A 36 10.85 -3.07 5.89
CA ALA A 36 11.43 -2.19 4.87
C ALA A 36 10.58 -2.20 3.60
N ASN A 37 10.15 -3.38 3.16
CA ASN A 37 9.34 -3.47 1.95
C ASN A 37 7.95 -2.88 2.17
N LEU A 38 7.38 -3.10 3.34
CA LEU A 38 6.09 -2.50 3.65
C LEU A 38 6.19 -0.97 3.72
N SER A 39 7.32 -0.47 4.21
CA SER A 39 7.53 0.97 4.29
C SER A 39 7.62 1.59 2.90
N ILE A 40 8.26 0.90 1.96
CA ILE A 40 8.32 1.38 0.58
C ILE A 40 6.90 1.50 0.02
N LEU A 41 6.08 0.49 0.28
CA LEU A 41 4.70 0.49 -0.18
C LEU A 41 3.91 1.61 0.48
N LYS A 42 4.04 1.73 1.79
CA LYS A 42 3.30 2.71 2.58
C LYS A 42 3.61 4.13 2.15
N ASN A 43 4.83 4.39 1.74
CA ASN A 43 5.26 5.74 1.36
C ASN A 43 5.12 6.02 -0.12
N ASN A 44 4.33 5.21 -0.83
CA ASN A 44 4.05 5.42 -2.24
C ASN A 44 5.28 5.33 -3.13
N ARG A 45 6.28 4.57 -2.71
CA ARG A 45 7.49 4.43 -3.50
C ARG A 45 7.55 3.13 -4.27
N ALA A 46 6.62 2.22 -4.03
CA ALA A 46 6.60 0.96 -4.75
C ALA A 46 6.16 1.19 -6.18
N ARG A 47 6.81 0.53 -7.12
CA ARG A 47 6.42 0.60 -8.52
C ARG A 47 5.54 -0.54 -8.92
N ALA A 48 5.50 -1.57 -8.11
CA ALA A 48 4.70 -2.76 -8.39
C ALA A 48 4.39 -3.45 -7.09
N VAL A 49 3.35 -4.25 -7.10
CA VAL A 49 3.02 -5.09 -5.96
C VAL A 49 2.56 -6.42 -6.52
N ARG A 50 3.03 -7.51 -5.91
CA ARG A 50 2.63 -8.83 -6.35
C ARG A 50 1.22 -9.10 -5.85
N PHE A 51 0.47 -9.84 -6.64
CA PHE A 51 -0.87 -10.22 -6.21
C PHE A 51 -0.85 -11.06 -4.94
N THR A 52 0.19 -11.87 -4.74
CA THR A 52 0.30 -12.64 -3.51
C THR A 52 0.48 -11.72 -2.30
N THR A 53 1.25 -10.66 -2.46
CA THR A 53 1.40 -9.66 -1.40
C THR A 53 0.07 -8.96 -1.14
N LEU A 54 -0.59 -8.55 -2.20
CA LEU A 54 -1.87 -7.87 -2.09
C LEU A 54 -2.90 -8.76 -1.42
N THR A 55 -2.90 -10.04 -1.76
CA THR A 55 -3.80 -11.02 -1.14
C THR A 55 -3.57 -11.10 0.36
N ALA A 56 -2.30 -11.17 0.77
CA ALA A 56 -1.96 -11.28 2.19
C ALA A 56 -2.40 -10.02 2.94
N LEU A 57 -2.19 -8.85 2.33
CA LEU A 57 -2.59 -7.60 2.95
C LEU A 57 -4.11 -7.54 3.12
N CYS A 58 -4.85 -7.91 2.09
CA CYS A 58 -6.29 -7.90 2.15
C CYS A 58 -6.82 -8.85 3.22
N ARG A 59 -6.18 -10.02 3.33
CA ARG A 59 -6.62 -11.00 4.30
C ARG A 59 -6.38 -10.52 5.73
N VAL A 60 -5.18 -10.01 5.99
CA VAL A 60 -4.81 -9.60 7.35
C VAL A 60 -5.56 -8.34 7.76
N LEU A 61 -5.72 -7.40 6.84
CA LEU A 61 -6.38 -6.14 7.14
C LEU A 61 -7.89 -6.19 6.93
N ASP A 62 -8.39 -7.33 6.42
CA ASP A 62 -9.81 -7.53 6.19
C ASP A 62 -10.36 -6.41 5.33
N CYS A 63 -9.79 -6.26 4.15
CA CYS A 63 -10.15 -5.18 3.25
C CYS A 63 -10.00 -5.65 1.81
N THR A 64 -10.32 -4.76 0.88
CA THR A 64 -10.18 -5.05 -0.55
C THR A 64 -9.02 -4.26 -1.11
N PRO A 65 -8.52 -4.62 -2.30
CA PRO A 65 -7.45 -3.83 -2.93
C PRO A 65 -7.81 -2.36 -3.10
N GLY A 66 -9.08 -2.06 -3.34
CA GLY A 66 -9.52 -0.67 -3.48
C GLY A 66 -9.46 0.12 -2.19
N ASP A 67 -9.41 -0.58 -1.06
CA ASP A 67 -9.21 0.09 0.23
C ASP A 67 -7.74 0.44 0.43
N ILE A 68 -6.84 -0.32 -0.18
CA ILE A 68 -5.41 -0.13 -0.01
C ILE A 68 -4.85 0.87 -1.02
N PHE A 69 -5.32 0.79 -2.26
CA PHE A 69 -4.82 1.63 -3.34
C PHE A 69 -5.95 2.34 -4.06
N THR A 70 -5.74 3.60 -4.35
CA THR A 70 -6.69 4.36 -5.16
C THR A 70 -5.91 5.09 -6.25
N TYR A 71 -6.61 5.49 -7.28
CA TYR A 71 -6.04 6.26 -8.38
C TYR A 71 -6.36 7.73 -8.15
N LYS A 72 -5.33 8.55 -8.23
CA LYS A 72 -5.53 9.98 -8.09
C LYS A 72 -5.43 10.59 -9.47
N ASP A 73 -6.53 11.16 -9.91
CA ASP A 73 -6.64 11.69 -11.27
C ASP A 73 -6.19 13.14 -11.28
N GLU A 74 -4.88 13.37 -11.30
CA GLU A 74 -4.43 14.70 -11.20
C GLU A 74 -4.46 15.47 -12.44
N GLY A 75 -4.40 14.87 -13.53
CA GLY A 75 -4.33 15.60 -14.77
C GLY A 75 -5.64 16.06 -15.29
N LYS A 76 -6.72 15.66 -14.68
CA LYS A 76 -7.97 16.00 -15.21
C LYS A 76 -8.58 17.10 -14.62
N ASP A 77 -8.31 17.54 -13.70
CA ASP A 77 -8.94 18.44 -13.11
C ASP A 77 -9.05 19.43 -13.67
N SER A 78 -8.67 19.44 -14.32
CA SER A 78 -8.83 20.44 -14.95
C SER A 78 -9.81 20.72 -15.34
#